data_d2588ec86893369c9ae4d0403c77b974
#
_entry.id   d2588ec86893369c9ae4d0403c77b974
#
_cell.length_a   1.000
_cell.length_b   1.000
_cell.length_c   1.000
_cell.angle_alpha   90.00
_cell.angle_beta   90.00
_cell.angle_gamma   90.00
#
_symmetry.space_group_name_H-M   'P 1'
#
loop_
_entity.id
_entity.type
_entity.pdbx_description
1 polymer ?
#
loop_
_entity_poly.entity_id
_entity_poly.type
_entity_poly.pdbx_seq_one_letter_code
_entity_poly.pdbx_strand_id
1 'polypeptide(L)'
;MSLLRYVGALALIGSTSAGANDALVAQTEIAGAAKEAATEIIAMEDERYRRMTVPVSINGSGPYQFMIDTGAQATVLSHDLADQLMLTERDTAMLVGMASSREVETTIVDEITFGSHSHYGARAALVTGENIGGADGILGIDALQDRRVLLDFENRTIEVAREGDRQSNRGFDIIVRARREAGRLIITRARVDGIRVAVIVDTGAQGSVGNEALFQRLRRSRESTVAEMTDINGVQRIGKVRMARSLELDRAKLSNFFLSFADSPTFAALGLDDEPALVLGMNELRLFERVAIDFPTRRVLFDLPDNARLPGPDRFSRLDR
;
A
#
# COMPACT_ATOMS: atom_id res chain seq x y z
N MET A 1 -25.39 12.06 14.26
CA MET A 1 -24.35 12.29 13.25
C MET A 1 -23.30 11.22 13.44
N SER A 2 -23.34 10.20 12.61
CA SER A 2 -22.31 9.14 12.63
C SER A 2 -21.10 9.67 11.85
N LEU A 3 -19.99 9.92 12.53
CA LEU A 3 -18.72 10.28 11.90
C LEU A 3 -18.14 9.03 11.22
N LEU A 4 -18.49 8.84 9.95
CA LEU A 4 -17.82 7.87 9.12
C LEU A 4 -16.46 8.45 8.76
N ARG A 5 -15.36 7.81 9.20
CA ARG A 5 -13.99 8.24 8.91
C ARG A 5 -13.42 7.35 7.81
N TYR A 6 -13.12 7.94 6.67
CA TYR A 6 -12.41 7.29 5.58
C TYR A 6 -10.91 7.61 5.68
N VAL A 7 -10.08 6.61 5.48
CA VAL A 7 -8.62 6.79 5.42
C VAL A 7 -8.16 6.15 4.12
N GLY A 8 -7.68 6.97 3.22
CA GLY A 8 -7.38 6.58 1.85
C GLY A 8 -5.91 6.71 1.47
N ALA A 9 -5.62 6.23 0.30
CA ALA A 9 -4.32 6.02 -0.30
C ALA A 9 -3.45 7.27 -0.52
N LEU A 10 -2.14 7.04 -0.60
CA LEU A 10 -1.12 8.02 -0.92
C LEU A 10 -0.67 7.86 -2.37
N ALA A 11 -0.75 8.90 -3.19
CA ALA A 11 -0.05 8.96 -4.47
C ALA A 11 1.24 9.79 -4.30
N LEU A 12 2.41 9.22 -4.59
CA LEU A 12 3.69 9.92 -4.65
C LEU A 12 3.96 10.33 -6.10
N ILE A 13 4.00 11.63 -6.35
CA ILE A 13 4.52 12.19 -7.59
C ILE A 13 5.86 12.84 -7.24
N GLY A 14 6.97 12.19 -7.61
CA GLY A 14 8.29 12.74 -7.43
C GLY A 14 8.69 13.62 -8.61
N SER A 15 8.83 14.92 -8.39
CA SER A 15 9.59 15.80 -9.26
C SER A 15 10.88 16.19 -8.55
N THR A 16 12.02 15.70 -9.04
CA THR A 16 13.33 16.12 -8.58
C THR A 16 13.73 17.40 -9.28
N SER A 17 13.78 18.53 -8.56
CA SER A 17 14.52 19.69 -9.00
C SER A 17 16.00 19.51 -8.62
N ALA A 18 16.85 19.34 -9.62
CA ALA A 18 18.29 19.22 -9.48
C ALA A 18 18.91 20.57 -9.09
N GLY A 19 19.54 20.64 -7.92
CA GLY A 19 20.56 21.65 -7.58
C GLY A 19 21.94 21.09 -7.93
N ALA A 20 22.65 21.80 -8.81
CA ALA A 20 23.84 21.34 -9.49
C ALA A 20 25.12 21.42 -8.67
N ASN A 21 26.06 20.53 -9.05
CA ASN A 21 27.52 20.62 -8.98
C ASN A 21 28.17 20.64 -7.59
N ASP A 22 28.66 19.50 -7.14
CA ASP A 22 30.03 19.24 -6.65
C ASP A 22 30.19 17.84 -5.99
N ALA A 23 29.77 16.77 -6.65
CA ALA A 23 29.99 15.41 -6.16
C ALA A 23 30.29 14.41 -7.29
N LEU A 24 31.24 14.74 -8.17
CA LEU A 24 31.40 13.99 -9.44
C LEU A 24 32.40 12.83 -9.39
N VAL A 25 33.05 12.50 -8.26
CA VAL A 25 34.12 11.47 -8.23
C VAL A 25 33.79 10.27 -7.32
N ALA A 26 32.92 10.41 -6.33
CA ALA A 26 32.44 9.27 -5.52
C ALA A 26 31.18 8.61 -6.11
N GLN A 27 30.67 9.13 -7.20
CA GLN A 27 29.43 8.68 -7.86
C GLN A 27 29.63 7.56 -8.89
N THR A 28 30.86 7.24 -9.30
CA THR A 28 31.04 6.36 -10.47
C THR A 28 30.91 4.88 -10.15
N GLU A 29 31.25 4.42 -8.95
CA GLU A 29 31.00 3.02 -8.55
C GLU A 29 29.60 2.81 -7.93
N ILE A 30 29.10 3.81 -7.22
CA ILE A 30 27.71 3.80 -6.73
C ILE A 30 26.74 4.13 -7.88
N ALA A 31 27.18 4.91 -8.87
CA ALA A 31 26.39 5.24 -10.07
C ALA A 31 26.26 4.06 -11.05
N GLY A 32 27.13 3.06 -11.03
CA GLY A 32 26.95 1.81 -11.79
C GLY A 32 25.79 0.98 -11.23
N ALA A 33 25.84 0.66 -9.95
CA ALA A 33 24.77 -0.08 -9.28
C ALA A 33 23.48 0.76 -9.11
N ALA A 34 23.64 2.08 -8.89
CA ALA A 34 22.48 2.98 -8.83
C ALA A 34 21.90 3.28 -10.22
N LYS A 35 22.67 3.18 -11.29
CA LYS A 35 22.18 3.35 -12.66
C LYS A 35 21.49 2.09 -13.19
N GLU A 36 21.93 0.90 -12.80
CA GLU A 36 21.15 -0.33 -13.05
C GLU A 36 19.87 -0.34 -12.21
N ALA A 37 19.96 -0.04 -10.93
CA ALA A 37 18.79 0.10 -10.08
C ALA A 37 17.87 1.26 -10.51
N ALA A 38 18.43 2.40 -10.93
CA ALA A 38 17.65 3.53 -11.46
C ALA A 38 17.04 3.25 -12.84
N THR A 39 17.69 2.45 -13.69
CA THR A 39 17.16 2.03 -15.00
C THR A 39 16.03 1.00 -14.81
N GLU A 40 16.19 0.06 -13.90
CA GLU A 40 15.09 -0.82 -13.47
C GLU A 40 13.96 -0.05 -12.79
N ILE A 41 14.29 0.92 -11.95
CA ILE A 41 13.32 1.81 -11.30
C ILE A 41 12.57 2.67 -12.33
N ILE A 42 13.24 3.19 -13.37
CA ILE A 42 12.58 3.98 -14.44
C ILE A 42 11.72 3.09 -15.34
N ALA A 43 12.16 1.90 -15.70
CA ALA A 43 11.35 0.92 -16.42
C ALA A 43 10.15 0.44 -15.58
N MET A 44 10.32 0.32 -14.27
CA MET A 44 9.23 0.05 -13.33
C MET A 44 8.35 1.28 -13.12
N GLU A 45 8.82 2.52 -13.28
CA GLU A 45 7.99 3.72 -13.20
C GLU A 45 6.97 3.78 -14.35
N ASP A 46 7.34 3.49 -15.56
CA ASP A 46 6.38 3.41 -16.67
C ASP A 46 5.34 2.29 -16.47
N GLU A 47 5.69 1.21 -15.75
CA GLU A 47 4.75 0.18 -15.34
C GLU A 47 4.03 0.51 -14.01
N ARG A 48 4.61 1.33 -13.14
CA ARG A 48 4.03 1.76 -11.85
C ARG A 48 2.74 2.57 -12.02
N TYR A 49 2.60 3.32 -13.09
CA TYR A 49 1.36 4.02 -13.41
C TYR A 49 0.29 3.08 -13.97
N ARG A 50 0.65 1.85 -14.38
CA ARG A 50 -0.30 0.75 -14.53
C ARG A 50 -0.59 0.17 -13.15
N ARG A 51 -1.36 0.90 -12.37
CA ARG A 51 -1.84 0.43 -11.06
C ARG A 51 -2.53 -0.90 -11.25
N MET A 52 -2.28 -1.83 -10.32
CA MET A 52 -2.97 -3.11 -10.33
C MET A 52 -4.44 -2.83 -10.01
N THR A 53 -5.26 -2.84 -11.04
CA THR A 53 -6.70 -2.67 -10.94
C THR A 53 -7.40 -4.01 -11.17
N VAL A 54 -8.60 -4.11 -10.65
CA VAL A 54 -9.51 -5.22 -10.92
C VAL A 54 -10.76 -4.70 -11.63
N PRO A 55 -11.33 -5.48 -12.55
CA PRO A 55 -12.60 -5.13 -13.16
C PRO A 55 -13.73 -5.25 -12.14
N VAL A 56 -14.53 -4.19 -12.05
CA VAL A 56 -15.67 -4.06 -11.12
C VAL A 56 -16.92 -3.68 -11.90
N SER A 57 -18.04 -4.29 -11.55
CA SER A 57 -19.36 -3.84 -12.01
C SER A 57 -20.08 -3.13 -10.88
N ILE A 58 -20.75 -2.04 -11.19
CA ILE A 58 -21.57 -1.23 -10.29
C ILE A 58 -23.02 -1.31 -10.76
N ASN A 59 -23.91 -1.83 -9.91
CA ASN A 59 -25.35 -1.98 -10.24
C ASN A 59 -25.57 -2.68 -11.60
N GLY A 60 -24.73 -3.68 -11.92
CA GLY A 60 -24.77 -4.42 -13.19
C GLY A 60 -24.12 -3.72 -14.38
N SER A 61 -23.62 -2.49 -14.24
CA SER A 61 -22.88 -1.76 -15.28
C SER A 61 -21.37 -1.92 -15.10
N GLY A 62 -20.61 -1.90 -16.21
CA GLY A 62 -19.14 -2.03 -16.20
C GLY A 62 -18.61 -2.90 -17.35
N PRO A 63 -17.36 -3.39 -17.29
CA PRO A 63 -16.45 -3.29 -16.14
C PRO A 63 -15.75 -1.93 -16.00
N TYR A 64 -15.59 -1.47 -14.77
CA TYR A 64 -14.82 -0.30 -14.37
C TYR A 64 -13.51 -0.75 -13.72
N GLN A 65 -12.48 0.11 -13.75
CA GLN A 65 -11.16 -0.23 -13.22
C GLN A 65 -10.98 0.29 -11.80
N PHE A 66 -10.97 -0.61 -10.82
CA PHE A 66 -10.83 -0.27 -9.41
C PHE A 66 -9.50 -0.73 -8.85
N MET A 67 -8.83 0.14 -8.11
CA MET A 67 -7.69 -0.26 -7.29
C MET A 67 -8.17 -1.04 -6.06
N ILE A 68 -7.35 -1.98 -5.60
CA ILE A 68 -7.52 -2.61 -4.29
C ILE A 68 -6.65 -1.86 -3.28
N ASP A 69 -7.28 -1.35 -2.22
CA ASP A 69 -6.62 -0.55 -1.18
C ASP A 69 -6.89 -1.12 0.21
N THR A 70 -5.87 -1.79 0.78
CA THR A 70 -5.93 -2.35 2.14
C THR A 70 -5.69 -1.31 3.24
N GLY A 71 -5.38 -0.09 2.86
CA GLY A 71 -5.31 1.10 3.71
C GLY A 71 -6.61 1.92 3.73
N ALA A 72 -7.51 1.76 2.75
CA ALA A 72 -8.79 2.46 2.74
C ALA A 72 -9.85 1.70 3.57
N GLN A 73 -10.55 2.40 4.49
CA GLN A 73 -11.62 1.80 5.30
C GLN A 73 -12.89 1.52 4.50
N ALA A 74 -13.14 2.32 3.46
CA ALA A 74 -14.34 2.24 2.66
C ALA A 74 -14.03 2.43 1.18
N THR A 75 -14.90 1.92 0.36
CA THR A 75 -14.89 2.07 -1.08
C THR A 75 -15.00 3.54 -1.48
N VAL A 76 -14.33 3.89 -2.56
CA VAL A 76 -14.28 5.25 -3.13
C VAL A 76 -14.65 5.17 -4.61
N LEU A 77 -15.40 6.15 -5.11
CA LEU A 77 -15.70 6.33 -6.52
C LEU A 77 -15.16 7.68 -7.00
N SER A 78 -14.82 7.76 -8.29
CA SER A 78 -14.62 9.06 -8.92
C SER A 78 -15.96 9.79 -9.08
N HIS A 79 -15.96 11.12 -9.01
CA HIS A 79 -17.15 11.91 -9.32
C HIS A 79 -17.68 11.57 -10.71
N ASP A 80 -16.78 11.45 -11.70
CA ASP A 80 -17.15 11.16 -13.10
C ASP A 80 -17.91 9.82 -13.21
N LEU A 81 -17.46 8.78 -12.50
CA LEU A 81 -18.17 7.50 -12.49
C LEU A 81 -19.53 7.60 -11.79
N ALA A 82 -19.61 8.31 -10.67
CA ALA A 82 -20.85 8.49 -9.95
C ALA A 82 -21.90 9.24 -10.80
N ASP A 83 -21.46 10.25 -11.55
CA ASP A 83 -22.33 11.00 -12.47
C ASP A 83 -22.72 10.17 -13.68
N GLN A 84 -21.79 9.42 -14.28
CA GLN A 84 -22.07 8.50 -15.37
C GLN A 84 -23.12 7.45 -15.00
N LEU A 85 -23.07 6.95 -13.76
CA LEU A 85 -24.01 5.96 -13.22
C LEU A 85 -25.31 6.59 -12.68
N MET A 86 -25.44 7.91 -12.74
CA MET A 86 -26.58 8.66 -12.19
C MET A 86 -26.86 8.33 -10.72
N LEU A 87 -25.81 8.12 -9.92
CA LEU A 87 -25.93 7.95 -8.49
C LEU A 87 -26.27 9.30 -7.85
N THR A 88 -27.50 9.52 -7.51
CA THR A 88 -28.00 10.86 -7.10
C THR A 88 -28.07 11.06 -5.58
N GLU A 89 -28.04 9.99 -4.81
CA GLU A 89 -27.99 10.12 -3.35
C GLU A 89 -26.70 10.81 -2.93
N ARG A 90 -26.80 11.80 -2.06
CA ARG A 90 -25.66 12.53 -1.52
C ARG A 90 -25.79 12.70 -0.02
N ASP A 91 -24.69 12.47 0.65
CA ASP A 91 -24.45 12.73 2.07
C ASP A 91 -23.00 13.20 2.21
N THR A 92 -22.51 13.47 3.39
CA THR A 92 -21.11 13.87 3.60
C THR A 92 -20.41 12.97 4.62
N ALA A 93 -19.10 12.85 4.48
CA ALA A 93 -18.25 12.16 5.46
C ALA A 93 -16.87 12.79 5.52
N MET A 94 -16.16 12.55 6.63
CA MET A 94 -14.77 12.96 6.77
C MET A 94 -13.85 11.94 6.11
N LEU A 95 -13.19 12.33 5.01
CA LEU A 95 -12.16 11.53 4.36
C LEU A 95 -10.79 11.89 4.95
N VAL A 96 -10.18 10.92 5.63
CA VAL A 96 -8.86 11.05 6.26
C VAL A 96 -7.82 10.44 5.34
N GLY A 97 -7.03 11.27 4.70
CA GLY A 97 -5.88 10.87 3.86
C GLY A 97 -4.55 10.93 4.61
N MET A 98 -3.47 10.66 3.90
CA MET A 98 -2.12 10.71 4.46
C MET A 98 -1.61 12.13 4.72
N ALA A 99 -2.08 13.11 3.96
CA ALA A 99 -1.65 14.51 4.09
C ALA A 99 -2.72 15.43 4.70
N SER A 100 -3.99 15.00 4.70
CA SER A 100 -5.09 15.88 5.08
C SER A 100 -6.32 15.11 5.58
N SER A 101 -7.24 15.85 6.19
CA SER A 101 -8.60 15.40 6.47
C SER A 101 -9.56 16.43 5.88
N ARG A 102 -10.53 15.96 5.09
CA ARG A 102 -11.51 16.82 4.40
C ARG A 102 -12.89 16.19 4.45
N GLU A 103 -13.90 17.01 4.58
CA GLU A 103 -15.28 16.60 4.31
C GLU A 103 -15.47 16.43 2.80
N VAL A 104 -16.01 15.28 2.40
CA VAL A 104 -16.28 14.93 1.01
C VAL A 104 -17.72 14.43 0.86
N GLU A 105 -18.25 14.51 -0.34
CA GLU A 105 -19.53 13.89 -0.67
C GLU A 105 -19.41 12.37 -0.62
N THR A 106 -20.53 11.71 -0.31
CA THR A 106 -20.69 10.26 -0.38
C THR A 106 -21.95 9.91 -1.14
N THR A 107 -21.97 8.72 -1.72
CA THR A 107 -23.17 8.16 -2.36
C THR A 107 -23.40 6.73 -1.88
N ILE A 108 -24.59 6.21 -2.11
CA ILE A 108 -24.90 4.79 -1.87
C ILE A 108 -24.78 4.05 -3.19
N VAL A 109 -24.13 2.90 -3.14
CA VAL A 109 -24.04 1.93 -4.24
C VAL A 109 -24.75 0.66 -3.80
N ASP A 110 -25.78 0.27 -4.54
CA ASP A 110 -26.59 -0.89 -4.16
C ASP A 110 -25.79 -2.19 -4.26
N GLU A 111 -25.04 -2.36 -5.36
CA GLU A 111 -24.23 -3.55 -5.59
C GLU A 111 -22.90 -3.20 -6.27
N ILE A 112 -21.82 -3.71 -5.70
CA ILE A 112 -20.48 -3.72 -6.27
C ILE A 112 -20.07 -5.16 -6.50
N THR A 113 -19.84 -5.56 -7.75
CA THR A 113 -19.41 -6.92 -8.11
C THR A 113 -17.99 -6.93 -8.64
N PHE A 114 -17.13 -7.79 -8.12
CA PHE A 114 -15.75 -8.01 -8.57
C PHE A 114 -15.41 -9.51 -8.54
N GLY A 115 -14.98 -10.04 -9.67
CA GLY A 115 -14.86 -11.48 -9.86
C GLY A 115 -16.20 -12.19 -9.61
N SER A 116 -16.22 -13.12 -8.65
CA SER A 116 -17.44 -13.85 -8.21
C SER A 116 -18.05 -13.28 -6.92
N HIS A 117 -17.68 -12.05 -6.54
CA HIS A 117 -18.07 -11.44 -5.27
C HIS A 117 -18.98 -10.26 -5.47
N SER A 118 -20.00 -10.15 -4.63
CA SER A 118 -20.85 -8.95 -4.52
C SER A 118 -20.76 -8.36 -3.13
N HIS A 119 -20.70 -7.04 -3.08
CA HIS A 119 -20.78 -6.22 -1.89
C HIS A 119 -21.99 -5.29 -2.03
N TYR A 120 -22.89 -5.30 -1.07
CA TYR A 120 -24.18 -4.61 -1.15
C TYR A 120 -24.27 -3.42 -0.21
N GLY A 121 -24.96 -2.37 -0.64
CA GLY A 121 -25.27 -1.21 0.19
C GLY A 121 -24.02 -0.44 0.61
N ALA A 122 -23.00 -0.37 -0.25
CA ALA A 122 -21.77 0.35 0.04
C ALA A 122 -22.00 1.87 0.07
N ARG A 123 -21.53 2.52 1.13
CA ARG A 123 -21.42 3.99 1.15
C ARG A 123 -20.04 4.36 0.63
N ALA A 124 -19.96 4.87 -0.59
CA ALA A 124 -18.71 5.26 -1.25
C ALA A 124 -18.43 6.76 -1.08
N ALA A 125 -17.21 7.11 -0.76
CA ALA A 125 -16.75 8.50 -0.82
C ALA A 125 -16.50 8.92 -2.27
N LEU A 126 -16.82 10.16 -2.61
CA LEU A 126 -16.60 10.71 -3.94
C LEU A 126 -15.31 11.55 -3.94
N VAL A 127 -14.44 11.28 -4.91
CA VAL A 127 -13.18 11.99 -5.08
C VAL A 127 -12.93 12.34 -6.54
N THR A 128 -12.01 13.24 -6.80
CA THR A 128 -11.54 13.53 -8.14
C THR A 128 -10.73 12.34 -8.67
N GLY A 129 -11.05 11.83 -9.86
CA GLY A 129 -10.39 10.66 -10.45
C GLY A 129 -8.87 10.80 -10.58
N GLU A 130 -8.36 12.02 -10.82
CA GLU A 130 -6.92 12.30 -10.84
C GLU A 130 -6.22 11.96 -9.52
N ASN A 131 -6.88 12.16 -8.37
CA ASN A 131 -6.32 11.87 -7.06
C ASN A 131 -6.16 10.36 -6.80
N ILE A 132 -6.89 9.53 -7.53
CA ILE A 132 -6.79 8.07 -7.49
C ILE A 132 -6.10 7.52 -8.74
N GLY A 133 -5.34 8.39 -9.46
CA GLY A 133 -4.50 8.04 -10.60
C GLY A 133 -5.24 7.62 -11.84
N GLY A 134 -6.43 8.15 -12.03
CA GLY A 134 -7.27 7.88 -13.19
C GLY A 134 -7.99 6.52 -13.13
N ALA A 135 -7.99 5.85 -11.98
CA ALA A 135 -8.89 4.72 -11.75
C ALA A 135 -10.34 5.22 -11.58
N ASP A 136 -11.30 4.36 -11.88
CA ASP A 136 -12.71 4.68 -11.70
C ASP A 136 -13.12 4.70 -10.22
N GLY A 137 -12.37 3.95 -9.38
CA GLY A 137 -12.61 3.87 -7.94
C GLY A 137 -11.56 3.04 -7.20
N ILE A 138 -11.84 2.85 -5.91
CA ILE A 138 -11.02 2.07 -4.97
C ILE A 138 -11.94 1.11 -4.23
N LEU A 139 -11.60 -0.17 -4.19
CA LEU A 139 -12.20 -1.15 -3.28
C LEU A 139 -11.47 -1.07 -1.94
N GLY A 140 -12.18 -0.66 -0.91
CA GLY A 140 -11.68 -0.57 0.45
C GLY A 140 -11.88 -1.85 1.26
N ILE A 141 -11.52 -1.77 2.53
CA ILE A 141 -11.65 -2.89 3.49
C ILE A 141 -13.11 -3.29 3.71
N ASP A 142 -14.06 -2.37 3.55
CA ASP A 142 -15.51 -2.67 3.61
C ASP A 142 -15.89 -3.84 2.68
N ALA A 143 -15.30 -3.88 1.48
CA ALA A 143 -15.51 -4.96 0.51
C ALA A 143 -14.55 -6.15 0.69
N LEU A 144 -13.42 -5.98 1.42
CA LEU A 144 -12.32 -6.95 1.47
C LEU A 144 -12.16 -7.66 2.82
N GLN A 145 -12.76 -7.15 3.92
CA GLN A 145 -12.45 -7.53 5.31
C GLN A 145 -12.64 -9.01 5.68
N ASP A 146 -13.46 -9.75 4.95
CA ASP A 146 -13.74 -11.16 5.17
C ASP A 146 -13.10 -12.06 4.12
N ARG A 147 -12.10 -11.53 3.42
CA ARG A 147 -11.43 -12.15 2.27
C ARG A 147 -9.92 -12.19 2.43
N ARG A 148 -9.31 -13.00 1.61
CA ARG A 148 -7.86 -12.98 1.38
C ARG A 148 -7.60 -12.33 0.04
N VAL A 149 -6.76 -11.31 0.04
CA VAL A 149 -6.26 -10.65 -1.16
C VAL A 149 -4.85 -11.18 -1.43
N LEU A 150 -4.62 -11.77 -2.59
CA LEU A 150 -3.31 -12.19 -3.06
C LEU A 150 -2.85 -11.26 -4.18
N LEU A 151 -1.71 -10.64 -3.98
CA LEU A 151 -0.97 -9.87 -4.97
C LEU A 151 0.14 -10.79 -5.50
N ASP A 152 0.09 -11.13 -6.75
CA ASP A 152 1.11 -11.90 -7.46
C ASP A 152 1.84 -10.92 -8.40
N PHE A 153 3.04 -10.51 -7.98
CA PHE A 153 3.82 -9.52 -8.72
C PHE A 153 4.57 -10.13 -9.90
N GLU A 154 4.84 -11.44 -9.85
CA GLU A 154 5.46 -12.17 -10.94
C GLU A 154 4.49 -12.31 -12.12
N ASN A 155 3.26 -12.77 -11.85
CA ASN A 155 2.23 -12.96 -12.85
C ASN A 155 1.38 -11.70 -13.10
N ARG A 156 1.59 -10.63 -12.31
CA ARG A 156 0.83 -9.36 -12.39
C ARG A 156 -0.67 -9.57 -12.23
N THR A 157 -1.04 -10.40 -11.27
CA THR A 157 -2.44 -10.69 -10.98
C THR A 157 -2.81 -10.32 -9.55
N ILE A 158 -4.07 -9.97 -9.36
CA ILE A 158 -4.68 -9.83 -8.03
C ILE A 158 -5.79 -10.87 -7.96
N GLU A 159 -5.76 -11.67 -6.91
CA GLU A 159 -6.80 -12.64 -6.63
C GLU A 159 -7.46 -12.28 -5.30
N VAL A 160 -8.79 -12.28 -5.30
CA VAL A 160 -9.58 -12.13 -4.10
C VAL A 160 -10.29 -13.46 -3.84
N ALA A 161 -9.98 -14.09 -2.70
CA ALA A 161 -10.55 -15.39 -2.36
C ALA A 161 -12.05 -15.28 -2.08
N ARG A 162 -12.80 -16.36 -2.39
CA ARG A 162 -14.20 -16.46 -2.04
C ARG A 162 -14.37 -16.55 -0.51
N GLU A 163 -15.47 -16.03 -0.02
CA GLU A 163 -15.84 -16.18 1.37
C GLU A 163 -15.97 -17.67 1.74
N GLY A 164 -15.35 -18.06 2.85
CA GLY A 164 -15.36 -19.45 3.31
C GLY A 164 -14.33 -20.39 2.64
N ASP A 165 -13.67 -19.98 1.57
CA ASP A 165 -12.61 -20.77 0.94
C ASP A 165 -11.41 -20.88 1.88
N ARG A 166 -11.02 -22.13 2.16
CA ARG A 166 -9.77 -22.41 2.90
C ARG A 166 -8.57 -22.21 1.99
N GLN A 167 -7.97 -21.04 2.10
CA GLN A 167 -6.76 -20.72 1.37
C GLN A 167 -5.53 -21.43 1.98
N SER A 168 -4.76 -22.12 1.14
CA SER A 168 -3.51 -22.73 1.59
C SER A 168 -2.46 -21.68 1.89
N ASN A 169 -1.73 -21.86 2.99
CA ASN A 169 -0.54 -21.07 3.30
C ASN A 169 0.74 -21.71 2.74
N ARG A 170 0.62 -22.84 2.02
CA ARG A 170 1.77 -23.52 1.41
C ARG A 170 2.35 -22.67 0.29
N GLY A 171 3.66 -22.63 0.21
CA GLY A 171 4.39 -21.86 -0.81
C GLY A 171 4.71 -20.43 -0.39
N PHE A 172 4.29 -19.98 0.81
CA PHE A 172 4.76 -18.74 1.39
C PHE A 172 5.93 -19.01 2.35
N ASP A 173 7.01 -18.24 2.16
CA ASP A 173 8.22 -18.37 2.97
C ASP A 173 8.02 -17.77 4.37
N ILE A 174 7.18 -16.73 4.48
CA ILE A 174 7.00 -15.95 5.70
C ILE A 174 5.52 -15.73 5.97
N ILE A 175 5.10 -15.99 7.22
CA ILE A 175 3.73 -15.78 7.67
C ILE A 175 3.77 -14.95 8.95
N VAL A 176 3.34 -13.70 8.85
CA VAL A 176 3.33 -12.77 9.97
C VAL A 176 1.92 -12.61 10.52
N ARG A 177 1.78 -12.70 11.85
CA ARG A 177 0.52 -12.36 12.50
C ARG A 177 0.39 -10.86 12.63
N ALA A 178 -0.82 -10.37 12.38
CA ALA A 178 -1.18 -8.96 12.55
C ALA A 178 -2.30 -8.79 13.57
N ARG A 179 -2.40 -7.62 14.17
CA ARG A 179 -3.63 -7.21 14.88
C ARG A 179 -4.54 -6.50 13.89
N ARG A 180 -5.83 -6.52 14.15
CA ARG A 180 -6.81 -5.77 13.36
C ARG A 180 -7.18 -4.49 14.11
N GLU A 181 -7.02 -3.35 13.47
CA GLU A 181 -7.37 -2.04 14.00
C GLU A 181 -8.11 -1.24 12.93
N ALA A 182 -9.31 -0.79 13.23
CA ALA A 182 -10.19 -0.10 12.29
C ALA A 182 -10.27 -0.80 10.90
N GLY A 183 -10.35 -2.14 10.90
CA GLY A 183 -10.37 -2.99 9.71
C GLY A 183 -8.99 -3.36 9.16
N ARG A 184 -7.95 -2.56 9.38
CA ARG A 184 -6.60 -2.77 8.84
C ARG A 184 -5.82 -3.83 9.60
N LEU A 185 -4.87 -4.43 8.90
CA LEU A 185 -3.92 -5.37 9.49
C LEU A 185 -2.62 -4.63 9.85
N ILE A 186 -2.27 -4.65 11.14
CA ILE A 186 -1.06 -4.01 11.67
C ILE A 186 -0.10 -5.08 12.18
N ILE A 187 1.07 -5.17 11.57
CA ILE A 187 2.17 -6.04 11.99
C ILE A 187 2.92 -5.35 13.13
N THR A 188 2.97 -5.97 14.30
CA THR A 188 3.57 -5.37 15.53
C THR A 188 4.96 -5.90 15.85
N ARG A 189 5.46 -6.90 15.13
CA ARG A 189 6.78 -7.52 15.34
C ARG A 189 7.80 -7.13 14.27
N ALA A 190 7.62 -5.98 13.63
CA ALA A 190 8.55 -5.46 12.67
C ALA A 190 9.61 -4.56 13.32
N ARG A 191 10.73 -4.37 12.63
CA ARG A 191 11.80 -3.45 13.04
C ARG A 191 12.34 -2.68 11.84
N VAL A 192 12.54 -1.38 12.00
CA VAL A 192 13.29 -0.54 11.07
C VAL A 192 14.58 -0.12 11.74
N ASP A 193 15.73 -0.47 11.16
CA ASP A 193 17.07 -0.21 11.74
C ASP A 193 17.18 -0.62 13.21
N GLY A 194 16.56 -1.76 13.58
CA GLY A 194 16.50 -2.27 14.94
C GLY A 194 15.42 -1.66 15.83
N ILE A 195 14.77 -0.57 15.44
CA ILE A 195 13.67 0.08 16.15
C ILE A 195 12.38 -0.70 15.89
N ARG A 196 11.69 -1.13 16.97
CA ARG A 196 10.37 -1.76 16.83
C ARG A 196 9.38 -0.77 16.23
N VAL A 197 8.61 -1.22 15.25
CA VAL A 197 7.61 -0.40 14.56
C VAL A 197 6.29 -1.17 14.38
N ALA A 198 5.19 -0.44 14.42
CA ALA A 198 3.90 -0.91 13.92
C ALA A 198 3.87 -0.72 12.39
N VAL A 199 3.59 -1.78 11.63
CA VAL A 199 3.56 -1.71 10.16
C VAL A 199 2.14 -1.94 9.67
N ILE A 200 1.60 -0.96 8.98
CA ILE A 200 0.33 -1.02 8.26
C ILE A 200 0.65 -1.44 6.83
N VAL A 201 0.05 -2.51 6.33
CA VAL A 201 0.20 -2.92 4.92
C VAL A 201 -0.85 -2.20 4.10
N ASP A 202 -0.41 -1.41 3.14
CA ASP A 202 -1.26 -0.51 2.37
C ASP A 202 -0.96 -0.62 0.87
N THR A 203 -1.85 -1.26 0.13
CA THR A 203 -1.72 -1.46 -1.31
C THR A 203 -2.15 -0.22 -2.12
N GLY A 204 -2.79 0.74 -1.48
CA GLY A 204 -3.11 2.05 -2.07
C GLY A 204 -1.95 3.04 -2.00
N ALA A 205 -1.01 2.86 -1.07
CA ALA A 205 0.18 3.68 -0.95
C ALA A 205 1.25 3.26 -1.97
N GLN A 206 1.80 4.22 -2.73
CA GLN A 206 2.89 3.92 -3.66
C GLN A 206 4.19 3.64 -2.92
N GLY A 207 4.62 4.53 -2.04
CA GLY A 207 5.84 4.40 -1.25
C GLY A 207 5.55 4.26 0.24
N SER A 208 6.54 3.83 1.00
CA SER A 208 6.41 3.69 2.44
C SER A 208 6.58 5.02 3.18
N VAL A 209 5.74 5.22 4.20
CA VAL A 209 5.69 6.46 4.99
C VAL A 209 5.80 6.13 6.47
N GLY A 210 6.80 6.70 7.13
CA GLY A 210 6.95 6.65 8.58
C GLY A 210 6.34 7.87 9.27
N ASN A 211 5.92 7.70 10.51
CA ASN A 211 5.46 8.80 11.35
C ASN A 211 6.62 9.56 12.01
N GLU A 212 6.31 10.68 12.66
CA GLU A 212 7.30 11.50 13.37
C GLU A 212 7.96 10.72 14.52
N ALA A 213 7.23 9.86 15.25
CA ALA A 213 7.79 9.04 16.31
C ALA A 213 8.89 8.08 15.83
N LEU A 214 8.75 7.51 14.63
CA LEU A 214 9.80 6.72 13.97
C LEU A 214 10.95 7.61 13.52
N PHE A 215 10.66 8.78 12.90
CA PHE A 215 11.67 9.72 12.42
C PHE A 215 12.61 10.17 13.55
N GLN A 216 12.06 10.47 14.72
CA GLN A 216 12.83 10.91 15.88
C GLN A 216 13.78 9.82 16.43
N ARG A 217 13.37 8.55 16.34
CA ARG A 217 14.18 7.42 16.86
C ARG A 217 15.22 6.93 15.86
N LEU A 218 15.04 7.16 14.57
CA LEU A 218 16.05 6.83 13.58
C LEU A 218 17.28 7.72 13.73
N ARG A 219 18.46 7.12 13.83
CA ARG A 219 19.73 7.88 13.87
C ARG A 219 19.79 8.75 12.61
N ARG A 220 20.29 9.98 12.77
CA ARG A 220 20.43 10.93 11.67
C ARG A 220 21.25 10.28 10.55
N SER A 221 20.62 9.98 9.43
CA SER A 221 21.30 9.74 8.16
C SER A 221 21.90 11.06 7.70
N ARG A 222 23.08 11.01 7.06
CA ARG A 222 23.81 12.23 6.65
C ARG A 222 23.08 13.06 5.61
N GLU A 223 22.12 12.49 4.88
CA GLU A 223 21.36 13.20 3.86
C GLU A 223 19.88 12.92 4.04
N SER A 224 19.11 13.97 4.31
CA SER A 224 17.67 13.97 4.13
C SER A 224 17.36 14.71 2.83
N THR A 225 16.79 14.02 1.88
CA THR A 225 16.14 14.68 0.76
C THR A 225 14.68 14.97 1.11
N VAL A 226 13.98 15.65 0.25
CA VAL A 226 12.54 15.88 0.38
C VAL A 226 11.82 15.26 -0.79
N ALA A 227 10.62 14.77 -0.56
CA ALA A 227 9.72 14.31 -1.60
C ALA A 227 8.36 14.96 -1.42
N GLU A 228 7.72 15.26 -2.52
CA GLU A 228 6.34 15.69 -2.54
C GLU A 228 5.43 14.47 -2.46
N MET A 229 4.40 14.57 -1.65
CA MET A 229 3.38 13.54 -1.46
C MET A 229 2.02 14.16 -1.73
N THR A 230 1.21 13.50 -2.55
CA THR A 230 -0.18 13.90 -2.80
C THR A 230 -1.09 12.82 -2.22
N ASP A 231 -2.07 13.21 -1.43
CA ASP A 231 -3.04 12.27 -0.88
C ASP A 231 -4.33 12.18 -1.72
N ILE A 232 -5.24 11.30 -1.30
CA ILE A 232 -6.53 11.08 -1.95
C ILE A 232 -7.42 12.33 -2.03
N ASN A 233 -7.21 13.30 -1.15
CA ASN A 233 -7.90 14.58 -1.17
C ASN A 233 -7.26 15.59 -2.16
N GLY A 234 -6.18 15.19 -2.87
CA GLY A 234 -5.41 16.05 -3.76
C GLY A 234 -4.51 17.04 -3.03
N VAL A 235 -4.31 16.86 -1.72
CA VAL A 235 -3.46 17.74 -0.92
C VAL A 235 -2.02 17.30 -1.04
N GLN A 236 -1.16 18.23 -1.43
CA GLN A 236 0.28 18.01 -1.55
C GLN A 236 0.98 18.43 -0.26
N ARG A 237 1.92 17.58 0.18
CA ARG A 237 2.83 17.87 1.29
C ARG A 237 4.25 17.51 0.92
N ILE A 238 5.19 18.30 1.41
CA ILE A 238 6.62 17.99 1.31
C ILE A 238 7.00 17.22 2.58
N GLY A 239 7.41 15.98 2.39
CA GLY A 239 7.92 15.10 3.44
C GLY A 239 9.44 15.00 3.40
N LYS A 240 10.06 14.76 4.55
CA LYS A 240 11.47 14.39 4.63
C LYS A 240 11.65 12.95 4.16
N VAL A 241 12.72 12.66 3.41
CA VAL A 241 13.05 11.31 2.96
C VAL A 241 14.36 10.87 3.60
N ARG A 242 14.39 9.67 4.14
CA ARG A 242 15.61 9.01 4.64
C ARG A 242 15.72 7.62 4.07
N MET A 243 16.95 7.19 3.82
CA MET A 243 17.23 5.80 3.52
C MET A 243 17.30 5.02 4.84
N ALA A 244 16.44 4.04 5.01
CA ALA A 244 16.52 3.04 6.06
C ALA A 244 17.40 1.87 5.58
N ARG A 245 18.28 1.38 6.46
CA ARG A 245 19.19 0.28 6.13
C ARG A 245 18.50 -1.07 6.14
N SER A 246 17.47 -1.22 6.97
CA SER A 246 16.73 -2.48 7.03
C SER A 246 15.30 -2.31 7.54
N LEU A 247 14.39 -3.09 6.95
CA LEU A 247 13.10 -3.44 7.51
C LEU A 247 13.07 -4.95 7.75
N GLU A 248 12.86 -5.36 8.98
CA GLU A 248 12.74 -6.76 9.37
C GLU A 248 11.26 -7.09 9.63
N LEU A 249 10.75 -8.07 8.90
CA LEU A 249 9.41 -8.63 9.00
C LEU A 249 9.54 -10.13 9.30
N ASP A 250 9.58 -10.50 10.56
CA ASP A 250 9.89 -11.87 11.00
C ASP A 250 11.27 -12.32 10.47
N ARG A 251 11.31 -13.22 9.48
CA ARG A 251 12.55 -13.70 8.85
C ARG A 251 12.94 -12.92 7.60
N ALA A 252 12.03 -12.12 7.03
CA ALA A 252 12.37 -11.26 5.90
C ALA A 252 13.16 -10.04 6.36
N LYS A 253 14.13 -9.67 5.56
CA LYS A 253 14.87 -8.43 5.72
C LYS A 253 14.97 -7.71 4.38
N LEU A 254 14.30 -6.57 4.28
CA LEU A 254 14.48 -5.64 3.20
C LEU A 254 15.64 -4.70 3.57
N SER A 255 16.51 -4.41 2.62
CA SER A 255 17.68 -3.56 2.85
C SER A 255 17.67 -2.35 1.94
N ASN A 256 18.14 -1.21 2.47
CA ASN A 256 18.37 0.01 1.69
C ASN A 256 17.13 0.52 0.95
N PHE A 257 16.07 0.82 1.68
CA PHE A 257 14.85 1.36 1.11
C PHE A 257 14.60 2.80 1.60
N PHE A 258 13.90 3.57 0.79
CA PHE A 258 13.57 4.95 1.12
C PHE A 258 12.28 5.03 1.93
N LEU A 259 12.32 5.82 3.00
CA LEU A 259 11.17 6.16 3.82
C LEU A 259 10.88 7.65 3.71
N SER A 260 9.67 7.99 3.30
CA SER A 260 9.15 9.34 3.48
C SER A 260 8.60 9.50 4.90
N PHE A 261 8.69 10.70 5.44
CA PHE A 261 8.18 11.00 6.78
C PHE A 261 7.24 12.19 6.69
N ALA A 262 6.05 12.01 7.21
CA ALA A 262 5.04 13.05 7.28
C ALA A 262 4.27 12.94 8.61
N ASP A 263 3.88 14.08 9.13
CA ASP A 263 2.84 14.16 10.15
C ASP A 263 1.50 13.90 9.47
N SER A 264 1.00 12.69 9.62
CA SER A 264 -0.15 12.18 8.88
C SER A 264 -1.34 11.96 9.81
N PRO A 265 -2.52 12.51 9.48
CA PRO A 265 -3.76 12.24 10.20
C PRO A 265 -4.11 10.75 10.28
N THR A 266 -3.62 9.93 9.34
CA THR A 266 -3.83 8.48 9.33
C THR A 266 -3.26 7.81 10.57
N PHE A 267 -2.06 8.18 11.02
CA PHE A 267 -1.46 7.59 12.22
C PHE A 267 -2.27 7.92 13.48
N ALA A 268 -2.69 9.18 13.63
CA ALA A 268 -3.54 9.59 14.73
C ALA A 268 -4.91 8.88 14.73
N ALA A 269 -5.51 8.72 13.54
CA ALA A 269 -6.78 7.99 13.40
C ALA A 269 -6.69 6.50 13.79
N LEU A 270 -5.48 5.93 13.79
CA LEU A 270 -5.19 4.56 14.20
C LEU A 270 -4.58 4.47 15.61
N GLY A 271 -4.42 5.60 16.33
CA GLY A 271 -3.76 5.65 17.64
C GLY A 271 -2.29 5.24 17.58
N LEU A 272 -1.60 5.58 16.49
CA LEU A 272 -0.19 5.23 16.22
C LEU A 272 0.71 6.47 16.13
N ASP A 273 0.25 7.63 16.53
CA ASP A 273 0.99 8.89 16.47
C ASP A 273 2.14 8.97 17.46
N ASP A 274 1.99 8.37 18.64
CA ASP A 274 2.96 8.39 19.74
C ASP A 274 3.98 7.23 19.71
N GLU A 275 3.74 6.19 18.92
CA GLU A 275 4.65 5.05 18.78
C GLU A 275 5.22 4.97 17.34
N PRO A 276 6.47 4.45 17.17
CA PRO A 276 7.03 4.28 15.84
C PRO A 276 6.12 3.45 14.94
N ALA A 277 5.68 4.04 13.84
CA ALA A 277 4.78 3.40 12.89
C ALA A 277 5.19 3.69 11.45
N LEU A 278 4.81 2.77 10.57
CA LEU A 278 5.16 2.76 9.15
C LEU A 278 3.95 2.26 8.35
N VAL A 279 3.59 3.00 7.31
CA VAL A 279 2.77 2.49 6.21
C VAL A 279 3.73 1.85 5.21
N LEU A 280 3.56 0.56 4.95
CA LEU A 280 4.34 -0.20 3.97
C LEU A 280 3.61 -0.18 2.64
N GLY A 281 4.16 0.53 1.67
CA GLY A 281 3.57 0.75 0.36
C GLY A 281 4.04 -0.22 -0.71
N MET A 282 3.51 -0.02 -1.91
CA MET A 282 3.70 -0.91 -3.06
C MET A 282 5.15 -1.00 -3.54
N ASN A 283 5.96 0.04 -3.36
CA ASN A 283 7.38 -0.01 -3.74
C ASN A 283 8.11 -1.14 -3.02
N GLU A 284 7.83 -1.31 -1.72
CA GLU A 284 8.46 -2.33 -0.89
C GLU A 284 7.72 -3.68 -0.98
N LEU A 285 6.38 -3.66 -1.16
CA LEU A 285 5.60 -4.88 -1.35
C LEU A 285 6.00 -5.62 -2.64
N ARG A 286 6.34 -4.90 -3.71
CA ARG A 286 6.81 -5.47 -4.99
C ARG A 286 8.20 -6.10 -4.95
N LEU A 287 8.94 -5.98 -3.84
CA LEU A 287 10.19 -6.70 -3.63
C LEU A 287 9.96 -8.17 -3.29
N PHE A 288 8.73 -8.57 -3.04
CA PHE A 288 8.31 -9.95 -2.88
C PHE A 288 7.74 -10.49 -4.20
N GLU A 289 7.80 -11.79 -4.41
CA GLU A 289 7.11 -12.41 -5.56
C GLU A 289 5.60 -12.35 -5.38
N ARG A 290 5.15 -12.67 -4.15
CA ARG A 290 3.73 -12.65 -3.80
C ARG A 290 3.52 -12.12 -2.39
N VAL A 291 2.43 -11.40 -2.21
CA VAL A 291 1.97 -10.94 -0.89
C VAL A 291 0.50 -11.31 -0.74
N ALA A 292 0.16 -12.06 0.32
CA ALA A 292 -1.23 -12.33 0.64
C ALA A 292 -1.63 -11.62 1.94
N ILE A 293 -2.72 -10.88 1.88
CA ILE A 293 -3.32 -10.17 3.00
C ILE A 293 -4.60 -10.92 3.38
N ASP A 294 -4.51 -11.68 4.47
CA ASP A 294 -5.57 -12.58 4.92
C ASP A 294 -6.29 -11.94 6.12
N PHE A 295 -7.38 -11.24 5.83
CA PHE A 295 -8.15 -10.53 6.84
C PHE A 295 -8.85 -11.48 7.84
N PRO A 296 -9.49 -12.60 7.41
CA PRO A 296 -10.13 -13.55 8.32
C PRO A 296 -9.16 -14.12 9.35
N THR A 297 -7.97 -14.54 8.92
CA THR A 297 -6.99 -15.16 9.82
C THR A 297 -6.04 -14.15 10.46
N ARG A 298 -6.14 -12.89 10.09
CA ARG A 298 -5.27 -11.78 10.56
C ARG A 298 -3.79 -12.09 10.34
N ARG A 299 -3.45 -12.41 9.09
CA ARG A 299 -2.09 -12.74 8.67
C ARG A 299 -1.72 -11.98 7.43
N VAL A 300 -0.44 -11.66 7.32
CA VAL A 300 0.18 -11.24 6.07
C VAL A 300 1.25 -12.28 5.72
N LEU A 301 1.19 -12.76 4.51
CA LEU A 301 2.06 -13.80 4.00
C LEU A 301 2.91 -13.22 2.88
N PHE A 302 4.19 -13.54 2.91
CA PHE A 302 5.15 -13.06 1.92
C PHE A 302 5.88 -14.25 1.30
N ASP A 303 6.08 -14.18 -0.01
CA ASP A 303 6.88 -15.11 -0.78
C ASP A 303 8.11 -14.37 -1.30
N LEU A 304 9.29 -14.90 -0.98
CA LEU A 304 10.55 -14.26 -1.32
C LEU A 304 10.92 -14.58 -2.77
N PRO A 305 11.56 -13.64 -3.49
CA PRO A 305 12.15 -13.94 -4.79
C PRO A 305 13.14 -15.11 -4.72
N ASP A 306 13.21 -15.90 -5.77
CA ASP A 306 14.05 -17.11 -5.82
C ASP A 306 15.53 -16.80 -5.47
N ASN A 307 16.04 -15.65 -5.89
CA ASN A 307 17.41 -15.21 -5.60
C ASN A 307 17.62 -14.79 -4.13
N ALA A 308 16.56 -14.54 -3.37
CA ALA A 308 16.60 -14.17 -1.96
C ALA A 308 16.32 -15.35 -1.02
N ARG A 309 15.87 -16.50 -1.57
CA ARG A 309 15.67 -17.73 -0.80
C ARG A 309 17.02 -18.28 -0.37
N LEU A 310 17.24 -18.40 0.94
CA LEU A 310 18.40 -19.14 1.44
C LEU A 310 18.31 -20.58 0.92
N PRO A 311 19.42 -21.18 0.44
CA PRO A 311 19.43 -22.60 0.09
C PRO A 311 18.97 -23.39 1.32
N GLY A 312 17.82 -24.03 1.19
CA GLY A 312 17.27 -24.88 2.24
C GLY A 312 18.22 -26.04 2.51
N PRO A 313 18.22 -26.64 3.72
CA PRO A 313 18.98 -27.85 3.96
C PRO A 313 18.54 -28.91 2.94
N ASP A 314 19.50 -29.34 2.14
CA ASP A 314 19.48 -30.25 1.02
C ASP A 314 18.20 -31.09 0.79
N ARG A 315 17.53 -30.84 -0.35
CA ARG A 315 16.69 -31.85 -1.02
C ARG A 315 17.49 -32.98 -1.65
N PHE A 316 18.77 -33.11 -1.34
CA PHE A 316 19.66 -34.17 -1.85
C PHE A 316 19.88 -35.27 -0.82
N SER A 317 18.82 -35.95 -0.38
CA SER A 317 18.99 -37.24 0.30
C SER A 317 17.76 -38.13 0.14
N ARG A 318 17.32 -38.33 -1.12
CA ARG A 318 16.45 -39.44 -1.48
C ARG A 318 16.75 -39.95 -2.90
N LEU A 319 18.00 -40.28 -3.14
CA LEU A 319 18.40 -41.24 -4.14
C LEU A 319 19.50 -42.05 -3.48
N ASP A 320 19.13 -43.20 -2.94
CA ASP A 320 19.86 -44.40 -2.62
C ASP A 320 19.33 -45.02 -1.33
N ARG A 321 18.29 -45.81 -1.49
CA ARG A 321 18.15 -47.16 -0.92
C ARG A 321 16.89 -47.84 -1.46
#